data_28d3b249aa11782f2a95d9d44dec7a39
#
_entry.id   28d3b249aa11782f2a95d9d44dec7a39
#
_cell.length_a   1.000
_cell.length_b   1.000
_cell.length_c   1.000
_cell.angle_alpha   90.00
_cell.angle_beta   90.00
_cell.angle_gamma   90.00
#
_symmetry.space_group_name_H-M   'P 1'
#
loop_
_entity.id
_entity.type
_entity.pdbx_description
1 polymer ?
#
loop_
_entity_poly.entity_id
_entity_poly.type
_entity_poly.pdbx_seq_one_letter_code
_entity_poly.pdbx_strand_id
1 'polypeptide(L)'
;AVTTCSGIEHLEGMLDMYQTGANFVCTSDVCQESLFTSSGGWFKRRVFTVFVLARYAYGDGADYAAKMGLCRELFRQMCARFIRDSEELQTRLLYLNTGDIRSNELGGMFLNGCTGLYFMLSMDEPTDLVYNAEEWL
;
A
#
# COMPACT_ATOMS: atom_id res chain seq x y z
N ALA A 1 0.22 11.44 8.13
CA ALA A 1 -0.53 11.79 6.92
C ALA A 1 -0.78 10.52 6.09
N VAL A 2 -1.94 10.45 5.46
CA VAL A 2 -2.32 9.39 4.54
C VAL A 2 -2.63 10.04 3.20
N THR A 3 -2.05 9.50 2.13
CA THR A 3 -2.18 10.07 0.80
C THR A 3 -1.93 9.02 -0.28
N THR A 4 -1.99 9.41 -1.53
CA THR A 4 -1.67 8.55 -2.67
C THR A 4 -0.56 9.18 -3.50
N CYS A 5 0.27 8.35 -4.10
CA CYS A 5 1.30 8.79 -5.04
C CYS A 5 1.25 7.95 -6.32
N SER A 6 2.03 8.38 -7.30
CA SER A 6 2.20 7.66 -8.56
C SER A 6 3.68 7.70 -8.93
N GLY A 7 4.39 6.65 -8.59
CA GLY A 7 5.82 6.51 -8.82
C GLY A 7 6.70 7.20 -7.77
N ILE A 8 7.99 6.92 -7.85
CA ILE A 8 9.00 7.37 -6.88
C ILE A 8 9.17 8.89 -6.86
N GLU A 9 9.13 9.55 -8.02
CA GLU A 9 9.29 11.00 -8.09
C GLU A 9 8.13 11.73 -7.40
N HIS A 10 6.92 11.25 -7.57
CA HIS A 10 5.77 11.82 -6.88
C HIS A 10 5.85 11.57 -5.38
N LEU A 11 6.28 10.38 -4.96
CA LEU A 11 6.51 10.07 -3.55
C LEU A 11 7.54 11.01 -2.94
N GLU A 12 8.65 11.26 -3.61
CA GLU A 12 9.69 12.17 -3.15
C GLU A 12 9.15 13.59 -2.96
N GLY A 13 8.39 14.12 -3.93
CA GLY A 13 7.76 15.43 -3.84
C GLY A 13 6.77 15.52 -2.68
N MET A 14 6.01 14.47 -2.43
CA MET A 14 5.09 14.43 -1.29
C MET A 14 5.83 14.40 0.05
N LEU A 15 6.93 13.67 0.17
CA LEU A 15 7.74 13.64 1.37
C LEU A 15 8.34 15.01 1.67
N ASP A 16 8.69 15.78 0.65
CA ASP A 16 9.13 17.17 0.81
C ASP A 16 8.03 18.06 1.39
N MET A 17 6.80 17.88 0.97
CA MET A 17 5.66 18.65 1.49
C MET A 17 5.38 18.37 2.96
N TYR A 18 5.70 17.17 3.45
CA TYR A 18 5.43 16.75 4.82
C TYR A 18 6.66 16.87 5.74
N GLN A 19 7.59 17.76 5.43
CA GLN A 19 8.84 17.91 6.18
C GLN A 19 8.65 18.29 7.66
N THR A 20 7.59 18.97 8.02
CA THR A 20 7.52 19.68 9.30
C THR A 20 6.37 19.32 10.22
N GLY A 21 5.54 18.36 9.93
CA GLY A 21 4.34 18.18 10.75
C GLY A 21 3.88 16.76 11.00
N ALA A 22 4.39 15.80 10.30
CA ALA A 22 3.94 14.42 10.43
C ALA A 22 5.06 13.54 10.99
N ASN A 23 4.74 12.79 12.03
CA ASN A 23 5.67 11.78 12.55
C ASN A 23 5.86 10.62 11.57
N PHE A 24 4.89 10.39 10.70
CA PHE A 24 4.97 9.38 9.65
C PHE A 24 4.07 9.77 8.47
N VAL A 25 4.36 9.16 7.33
CA VAL A 25 3.56 9.27 6.10
C VAL A 25 3.18 7.88 5.64
N CYS A 26 1.91 7.67 5.39
CA CYS A 26 1.42 6.48 4.72
C CYS A 26 0.89 6.88 3.34
N THR A 27 1.40 6.24 2.31
CA THR A 27 0.99 6.54 0.94
C THR A 27 0.88 5.27 0.13
N SER A 28 -0.03 5.26 -0.84
CA SER A 28 -0.22 4.11 -1.72
C SER A 28 0.03 4.49 -3.18
N ASP A 29 0.60 3.56 -3.91
CA ASP A 29 0.77 3.63 -5.35
C ASP A 29 -0.04 2.51 -5.99
N VAL A 30 -0.86 2.85 -6.99
CA VAL A 30 -1.58 1.87 -7.80
C VAL A 30 -0.66 1.41 -8.91
N CYS A 31 -0.21 0.17 -8.84
CA CYS A 31 0.86 -0.27 -9.70
C CYS A 31 0.47 -1.32 -10.74
N GLN A 32 -0.52 -2.17 -10.47
CA GLN A 32 -0.79 -3.28 -11.36
C GLN A 32 -2.26 -3.68 -11.35
N GLU A 33 -2.76 -4.01 -12.54
CA GLU A 33 -4.07 -4.63 -12.72
C GLU A 33 -3.91 -5.86 -13.62
N SER A 34 -4.53 -6.96 -13.24
CA SER A 34 -4.56 -8.19 -14.04
C SER A 34 -5.96 -8.78 -14.08
N LEU A 35 -6.23 -9.56 -15.12
CA LEU A 35 -7.49 -10.26 -15.31
C LEU A 35 -7.24 -11.77 -15.21
N PHE A 36 -8.13 -12.49 -14.53
CA PHE A 36 -8.02 -13.94 -14.41
C PHE A 36 -9.40 -14.58 -14.28
N THR A 37 -9.48 -15.89 -14.54
CA THR A 37 -10.70 -16.67 -14.39
C THR A 37 -10.66 -17.47 -13.09
N SER A 38 -11.80 -17.54 -12.43
CA SER A 38 -11.99 -18.40 -11.26
C SER A 38 -13.46 -18.82 -11.18
N SER A 39 -13.70 -20.11 -10.96
CA SER A 39 -15.07 -20.66 -10.82
C SER A 39 -16.02 -20.29 -11.95
N GLY A 40 -15.50 -20.24 -13.20
CA GLY A 40 -16.28 -19.94 -14.40
C GLY A 40 -16.58 -18.46 -14.63
N GLY A 41 -16.05 -17.58 -13.81
CA GLY A 41 -16.20 -16.12 -13.97
C GLY A 41 -14.86 -15.41 -14.15
N TRP A 42 -14.92 -14.18 -14.63
CA TRP A 42 -13.75 -13.32 -14.75
C TRP A 42 -13.64 -12.40 -13.54
N PHE A 43 -12.39 -12.20 -13.09
CA PHE A 43 -12.04 -11.32 -11.98
C PHE A 43 -10.94 -10.37 -12.42
N LYS A 44 -10.96 -9.21 -11.80
CA LYS A 44 -9.92 -8.20 -11.91
C LYS A 44 -9.16 -8.15 -10.59
N ARG A 45 -7.84 -8.25 -10.65
CA ARG A 45 -6.95 -8.11 -9.50
C ARG A 45 -6.19 -6.80 -9.59
N ARG A 46 -6.34 -5.99 -8.57
CA ARG A 46 -5.53 -4.78 -8.39
C ARG A 46 -4.50 -5.01 -7.30
N VAL A 47 -3.28 -4.60 -7.56
CA VAL A 47 -2.18 -4.65 -6.59
C VAL A 47 -1.79 -3.23 -6.24
N PHE A 48 -1.80 -2.93 -4.95
CA PHE A 48 -1.40 -1.65 -4.39
C PHE A 48 -0.09 -1.81 -3.65
N THR A 49 0.84 -0.88 -3.86
CA THR A 49 2.03 -0.78 -3.01
C THR A 49 1.76 0.31 -1.97
N VAL A 50 1.93 -0.03 -0.72
CA VAL A 50 1.70 0.89 0.40
C VAL A 50 3.02 1.14 1.11
N PHE A 51 3.40 2.40 1.21
CA PHE A 51 4.59 2.84 1.94
C PHE A 51 4.18 3.38 3.30
N VAL A 52 4.89 2.95 4.34
CA VAL A 52 4.78 3.48 5.70
C VAL A 52 6.14 4.03 6.07
N LEU A 53 6.26 5.35 6.10
CA LEU A 53 7.54 6.03 6.20
C LEU A 53 7.55 6.97 7.41
N ALA A 54 8.70 7.10 8.05
CA ALA A 54 8.92 8.04 9.13
C ALA A 54 10.26 8.72 8.94
N ARG A 55 10.31 10.02 9.21
CA ARG A 55 11.54 10.80 9.18
C ARG A 55 12.31 10.57 10.47
N TYR A 56 13.63 10.43 10.35
CA TYR A 56 14.49 10.28 11.51
C TYR A 56 15.67 11.26 11.44
N ALA A 57 16.29 11.53 12.61
CA ALA A 57 17.47 12.38 12.68
C ALA A 57 18.68 11.66 12.09
N TYR A 58 19.28 12.26 11.07
CA TYR A 58 20.44 11.68 10.38
C TYR A 58 21.60 11.46 11.36
N GLY A 59 22.19 10.27 11.31
CA GLY A 59 23.28 9.88 12.20
C GLY A 59 22.87 9.43 13.59
N ASP A 60 21.58 9.49 13.94
CA ASP A 60 21.05 9.01 15.21
C ASP A 60 20.47 7.59 15.03
N GLY A 61 21.25 6.59 15.40
CA GLY A 61 20.85 5.19 15.30
C GLY A 61 19.70 4.81 16.22
N ALA A 62 19.57 5.47 17.37
CA ALA A 62 18.47 5.24 18.31
C ALA A 62 17.16 5.79 17.75
N ASP A 63 17.18 6.96 17.13
CA ASP A 63 16.00 7.53 16.49
C ASP A 63 15.57 6.72 15.27
N TYR A 64 16.54 6.25 14.48
CA TYR A 64 16.28 5.33 13.36
C TYR A 64 15.55 4.07 13.83
N ALA A 65 16.04 3.41 14.87
CA ALA A 65 15.46 2.20 15.41
C ALA A 65 14.04 2.45 15.97
N ALA A 66 13.84 3.57 16.65
CA ALA A 66 12.54 3.96 17.17
C ALA A 66 11.51 4.20 16.04
N LYS A 67 11.92 4.91 15.00
CA LYS A 67 11.05 5.18 13.84
C LYS A 67 10.72 3.90 13.05
N MET A 68 11.69 3.01 12.87
CA MET A 68 11.44 1.71 12.25
C MET A 68 10.48 0.87 13.09
N GLY A 69 10.64 0.86 14.41
CA GLY A 69 9.70 0.20 15.33
C GLY A 69 8.28 0.74 15.21
N LEU A 70 8.13 2.06 15.09
CA LEU A 70 6.84 2.70 14.84
C LEU A 70 6.22 2.24 13.52
N CYS A 71 6.99 2.18 12.46
CA CYS A 71 6.51 1.73 11.15
C CYS A 71 6.07 0.26 11.17
N ARG A 72 6.82 -0.61 11.86
CA ARG A 72 6.44 -2.01 12.04
C ARG A 72 5.12 -2.16 12.80
N GLU A 73 4.94 -1.39 13.86
CA GLU A 73 3.69 -1.41 14.63
C GLU A 73 2.51 -0.87 13.83
N LEU A 74 2.69 0.18 13.06
CA LEU A 74 1.66 0.69 12.16
C LEU A 74 1.28 -0.35 11.09
N PHE A 75 2.27 -1.02 10.51
CA PHE A 75 2.02 -2.11 9.57
C PHE A 75 1.19 -3.23 10.21
N ARG A 76 1.54 -3.64 11.42
CA ARG A 76 0.78 -4.64 12.16
C ARG A 76 -0.67 -4.21 12.37
N GLN A 77 -0.88 -2.97 12.78
CA GLN A 77 -2.24 -2.42 13.00
C GLN A 77 -3.03 -2.35 11.69
N MET A 78 -2.39 -1.94 10.61
CA MET A 78 -3.03 -1.91 9.29
C MET A 78 -3.44 -3.31 8.84
N CYS A 79 -2.57 -4.31 9.00
CA CYS A 79 -2.90 -5.70 8.67
C CYS A 79 -4.07 -6.22 9.50
N ALA A 80 -4.10 -5.94 10.80
CA ALA A 80 -5.22 -6.30 11.66
C ALA A 80 -6.54 -5.67 11.18
N ARG A 81 -6.48 -4.42 10.73
CA ARG A 81 -7.63 -3.73 10.16
C ARG A 81 -8.08 -4.35 8.84
N PHE A 82 -7.14 -4.67 7.95
CA PHE A 82 -7.46 -5.32 6.67
C PHE A 82 -8.14 -6.67 6.88
N ILE A 83 -7.63 -7.47 7.82
CA ILE A 83 -8.23 -8.77 8.14
C ILE A 83 -9.66 -8.58 8.65
N ARG A 84 -9.87 -7.63 9.55
CA ARG A 84 -11.19 -7.33 10.08
C ARG A 84 -12.15 -6.89 8.97
N ASP A 85 -11.71 -5.96 8.13
CA ASP A 85 -12.57 -5.36 7.12
C ASP A 85 -12.78 -6.29 5.91
N SER A 86 -11.93 -7.30 5.73
CA SER A 86 -12.05 -8.25 4.61
C SER A 86 -13.37 -9.02 4.60
N GLU A 87 -13.91 -9.35 5.77
CA GLU A 87 -15.19 -10.03 5.88
C GLU A 87 -16.35 -9.17 5.37
N GLU A 88 -16.37 -7.88 5.72
CA GLU A 88 -17.38 -6.95 5.23
C GLU A 88 -17.20 -6.68 3.72
N LEU A 89 -15.98 -6.54 3.25
CA LEU A 89 -15.68 -6.32 1.84
C LEU A 89 -16.16 -7.49 0.97
N GLN A 90 -16.08 -8.73 1.44
CA GLN A 90 -16.58 -9.90 0.73
C GLN A 90 -18.08 -9.80 0.45
N THR A 91 -18.86 -9.19 1.33
CA THR A 91 -20.30 -8.98 1.11
C THR A 91 -20.57 -8.03 -0.06
N ARG A 92 -19.59 -7.22 -0.43
CA ARG A 92 -19.60 -6.31 -1.57
C ARG A 92 -18.85 -6.87 -2.79
N LEU A 93 -18.52 -8.15 -2.79
CA LEU A 93 -17.74 -8.83 -3.82
C LEU A 93 -16.33 -8.25 -4.03
N LEU A 94 -15.75 -7.71 -2.97
CA LEU A 94 -14.37 -7.24 -2.93
C LEU A 94 -13.56 -8.20 -2.06
N TYR A 95 -12.62 -8.91 -2.68
CA TYR A 95 -11.85 -9.96 -2.01
C TYR A 95 -10.43 -9.47 -1.76
N LEU A 96 -10.19 -9.01 -0.55
CA LEU A 96 -8.87 -8.56 -0.12
C LEU A 96 -8.02 -9.78 0.24
N ASN A 97 -6.85 -9.91 -0.38
CA ASN A 97 -5.93 -11.00 -0.05
C ASN A 97 -5.15 -10.66 1.23
N THR A 98 -5.59 -11.21 2.35
CA THR A 98 -4.97 -11.02 3.66
C THR A 98 -4.12 -12.23 4.11
N GLY A 99 -4.04 -13.27 3.28
CA GLY A 99 -3.34 -14.51 3.64
C GLY A 99 -1.82 -14.44 3.52
N ASP A 100 -1.29 -13.51 2.74
CA ASP A 100 0.14 -13.35 2.53
C ASP A 100 0.48 -11.89 2.26
N ILE A 101 0.66 -11.12 3.32
CA ILE A 101 1.07 -9.71 3.25
C ILE A 101 2.51 -9.62 3.76
N ARG A 102 3.43 -9.28 2.87
CA ARG A 102 4.86 -9.19 3.19
C ARG A 102 5.31 -7.75 3.20
N SER A 103 5.97 -7.36 4.30
CA SER A 103 6.62 -6.06 4.37
C SER A 103 8.09 -6.17 3.96
N ASN A 104 8.58 -5.12 3.33
CA ASN A 104 9.98 -4.95 2.97
C ASN A 104 10.48 -3.69 3.65
N GLU A 105 11.48 -3.82 4.51
CA GLU A 105 12.05 -2.69 5.22
C GLU A 105 13.01 -1.92 4.33
N LEU A 106 12.94 -0.60 4.42
CA LEU A 106 13.82 0.32 3.72
C LEU A 106 14.95 0.69 4.66
N GLY A 107 16.13 0.14 4.40
CA GLY A 107 17.31 0.38 5.22
C GLY A 107 17.92 1.75 4.97
N GLY A 108 18.61 2.29 5.97
CA GLY A 108 19.36 3.51 5.86
C GLY A 108 18.52 4.74 5.53
N MET A 109 19.09 5.63 4.75
CA MET A 109 18.44 6.86 4.33
C MET A 109 17.69 6.61 3.02
N PHE A 110 16.38 6.44 3.14
CA PHE A 110 15.48 6.41 1.99
C PHE A 110 14.91 7.81 1.80
N LEU A 111 14.62 8.19 0.60
CA LEU A 111 14.04 9.49 0.19
C LEU A 111 13.92 10.56 1.29
N ASN A 112 14.69 11.63 1.19
CA ASN A 112 14.61 12.80 2.11
C ASN A 112 14.80 12.46 3.60
N GLY A 113 15.64 11.49 3.92
CA GLY A 113 15.95 11.12 5.30
C GLY A 113 14.84 10.36 6.01
N CYS A 114 14.02 9.65 5.26
CA CYS A 114 13.01 8.75 5.81
C CYS A 114 13.51 7.33 5.94
N THR A 115 12.93 6.60 6.89
CA THR A 115 13.01 5.15 7.00
C THR A 115 11.61 4.58 7.05
N GLY A 116 11.47 3.29 6.92
CA GLY A 116 10.18 2.63 7.01
C GLY A 116 10.14 1.34 6.25
N LEU A 117 8.97 1.03 5.75
CA LEU A 117 8.71 -0.19 5.01
C LEU A 117 7.68 0.04 3.91
N TYR A 118 7.61 -0.90 3.00
CA TYR A 118 6.50 -1.00 2.07
C TYR A 118 5.97 -2.41 2.02
N PHE A 119 4.74 -2.54 1.61
CA PHE A 119 4.10 -3.84 1.37
C PHE A 119 3.15 -3.74 0.19
N MET A 120 2.82 -4.88 -0.39
CA MET A 120 1.85 -4.97 -1.47
C MET A 120 0.57 -5.62 -0.94
N LEU A 121 -0.56 -5.09 -1.36
CA LEU A 121 -1.88 -5.61 -1.03
C LEU A 121 -2.66 -5.79 -2.31
N SER A 122 -3.23 -6.97 -2.51
CA SER A 122 -4.06 -7.25 -3.68
C SER A 122 -5.53 -7.37 -3.32
N MET A 123 -6.37 -6.89 -4.22
CA MET A 123 -7.82 -6.98 -4.11
C MET A 123 -8.40 -7.50 -5.42
N ASP A 124 -9.26 -8.51 -5.31
CA ASP A 124 -9.95 -9.11 -6.44
C ASP A 124 -11.41 -8.68 -6.43
N GLU A 125 -11.94 -8.36 -7.60
CA GLU A 125 -13.36 -8.07 -7.79
C GLU A 125 -13.87 -8.72 -9.08
N PRO A 126 -15.14 -9.17 -9.13
CA PRO A 126 -15.73 -9.66 -10.36
C PRO A 126 -15.74 -8.56 -11.44
N THR A 127 -15.52 -8.95 -12.69
CA THR A 127 -15.59 -8.04 -13.82
C THR A 127 -16.35 -8.70 -14.96
N ASP A 128 -17.09 -7.87 -15.72
CA ASP A 128 -17.81 -8.34 -16.90
C ASP A 128 -16.93 -8.18 -18.15
N LEU A 129 -16.55 -9.30 -18.72
CA LEU A 129 -15.76 -9.37 -19.96
C LEU A 129 -16.55 -10.01 -21.12
N VAL A 130 -17.87 -9.98 -21.06
CA VAL A 130 -18.70 -10.43 -22.18
C VAL A 130 -18.55 -9.42 -23.32
N TYR A 131 -18.16 -9.92 -24.48
CA TYR A 131 -18.01 -9.08 -25.67
C TYR A 131 -19.35 -8.47 -26.09
N ASN A 132 -19.37 -7.17 -26.25
CA ASN A 132 -20.50 -6.43 -26.80
C ASN A 132 -20.01 -5.47 -27.87
N ALA A 133 -20.40 -5.67 -29.11
CA ALA A 133 -19.97 -4.87 -30.26
C ALA A 133 -20.41 -3.39 -30.15
N GLU A 134 -21.46 -3.10 -29.40
CA GLU A 134 -21.99 -1.74 -29.21
C GLU A 134 -21.20 -0.91 -28.18
N GLU A 135 -20.34 -1.57 -27.38
CA GLU A 135 -19.51 -0.92 -26.35
C GLU A 135 -18.13 -0.47 -26.82
N TRP A 136 -17.83 -0.68 -28.10
CA TRP A 136 -16.53 -0.23 -28.65
C TRP A 136 -16.44 1.30 -28.70
N LEU A 137 -15.31 1.79 -28.16
CA LEU A 137 -14.99 3.23 -28.22
C LEU A 137 -14.44 3.63 -29.59
#